data_1463d80580095a12b6f92a6ff5d5f11e
#
_entry.id   1463d80580095a12b6f92a6ff5d5f11e
#
_cell.length_a   1.000
_cell.length_b   1.000
_cell.length_c   1.000
_cell.angle_alpha   90.00
_cell.angle_beta   90.00
_cell.angle_gamma   90.00
#
_symmetry.space_group_name_H-M   'P 1'
#
loop_
_entity.id
_entity.type
_entity.pdbx_description
1 polymer ?
#
loop_
_entity_poly.entity_id
_entity_poly.type
_entity_poly.pdbx_seq_one_letter_code
_entity_poly.pdbx_strand_id
1 'polypeptide(L)'
;MVILTGCSSAFAKKEYYDTNKIAAAEDRYSKENSVFNPIDNGYLLEMKKFDGRQTLWTKTLEDDEKINIKIKLSLSEGTVKIVHVDGDGHVTTIIECTPDECVEEYVMKTVSLKKGINRIKIIGYGCKNIDLELSSSDW
;
A
#
# COMPACT_ATOMS: atom_id res chain seq x y z
N MET A 1 -22.62 -15.07 5.96
CA MET A 1 -21.50 -15.80 5.37
C MET A 1 -20.31 -15.77 6.32
N VAL A 2 -19.83 -16.93 6.69
CA VAL A 2 -18.66 -17.00 7.56
C VAL A 2 -17.43 -16.94 6.68
N ILE A 3 -16.68 -15.85 6.76
CA ILE A 3 -15.38 -15.76 6.12
C ILE A 3 -14.39 -16.31 7.13
N LEU A 4 -13.79 -17.44 6.81
CA LEU A 4 -12.72 -17.98 7.61
C LEU A 4 -11.50 -17.08 7.49
N THR A 5 -11.13 -16.43 8.58
CA THR A 5 -10.00 -15.49 8.61
C THR A 5 -8.71 -16.12 8.07
N GLY A 6 -8.50 -17.42 8.34
CA GLY A 6 -7.36 -18.18 7.82
C GLY A 6 -7.37 -18.31 6.29
N CYS A 7 -8.56 -18.44 5.66
CA CYS A 7 -8.68 -18.50 4.20
C CYS A 7 -8.36 -17.15 3.56
N SER A 8 -8.79 -16.03 4.18
CA SER A 8 -8.50 -14.69 3.71
C SER A 8 -7.00 -14.40 3.73
N SER A 9 -6.31 -14.73 4.83
CA SER A 9 -4.87 -14.55 4.95
C SER A 9 -4.08 -15.43 3.97
N ALA A 10 -4.47 -16.69 3.80
CA ALA A 10 -3.81 -17.60 2.87
C ALA A 10 -3.95 -17.11 1.42
N PHE A 11 -5.12 -16.63 1.06
CA PHE A 11 -5.39 -16.09 -0.26
C PHE A 11 -4.60 -14.80 -0.49
N ALA A 12 -4.62 -13.90 0.48
CA ALA A 12 -3.88 -12.64 0.42
C ALA A 12 -2.37 -12.86 0.33
N LYS A 13 -1.85 -13.87 1.03
CA LYS A 13 -0.43 -14.24 0.96
C LYS A 13 -0.03 -14.66 -0.45
N LYS A 14 -0.88 -15.45 -1.12
CA LYS A 14 -0.64 -15.87 -2.50
C LYS A 14 -0.61 -14.67 -3.44
N GLU A 15 -1.57 -13.75 -3.30
CA GLU A 15 -1.66 -12.55 -4.13
C GLU A 15 -0.55 -11.54 -3.82
N TYR A 16 -0.02 -11.55 -2.60
CA TYR A 16 1.07 -10.67 -2.19
C TYR A 16 2.31 -10.80 -3.09
N TYR A 17 2.55 -11.99 -3.59
CA TYR A 17 3.69 -12.31 -4.46
C TYR A 17 3.31 -12.34 -5.95
N ASP A 18 2.06 -12.08 -6.29
CA ASP A 18 1.57 -12.12 -7.66
C ASP A 18 1.54 -10.72 -8.27
N THR A 19 2.56 -10.36 -9.03
CA THR A 19 2.68 -9.03 -9.64
C THR A 19 1.54 -8.72 -10.61
N ASN A 20 0.97 -9.72 -11.28
CA ASN A 20 -0.16 -9.51 -12.17
C ASN A 20 -1.41 -9.08 -11.40
N LYS A 21 -1.65 -9.69 -10.25
CA LYS A 21 -2.76 -9.31 -9.37
C LYS A 21 -2.56 -7.93 -8.76
N ILE A 22 -1.34 -7.63 -8.35
CA ILE A 22 -1.01 -6.32 -7.79
C ILE A 22 -1.18 -5.22 -8.83
N ALA A 23 -0.76 -5.46 -10.07
CA ALA A 23 -0.88 -4.50 -11.17
C ALA A 23 -2.32 -4.30 -11.65
N ALA A 24 -3.23 -5.21 -11.35
CA ALA A 24 -4.62 -5.12 -11.78
C ALA A 24 -5.29 -3.86 -11.22
N ALA A 25 -6.18 -3.27 -12.00
CA ALA A 25 -6.92 -2.08 -11.59
C ALA A 25 -7.86 -2.36 -10.41
N GLU A 26 -8.27 -3.61 -10.24
CA GLU A 26 -9.19 -4.02 -9.19
C GLU A 26 -8.48 -4.22 -7.85
N ASP A 27 -9.12 -3.74 -6.80
CA ASP A 27 -8.70 -4.01 -5.44
C ASP A 27 -9.46 -5.21 -4.90
N ARG A 28 -8.80 -5.95 -4.00
CA ARG A 28 -9.41 -7.03 -3.26
C ARG A 28 -8.82 -7.08 -1.88
N TYR A 29 -9.62 -6.79 -0.86
CA TYR A 29 -9.14 -6.74 0.50
C TYR A 29 -10.22 -7.04 1.51
N SER A 30 -9.78 -7.43 2.70
CA SER A 30 -10.58 -7.52 3.91
C SER A 30 -9.90 -6.67 4.97
N LYS A 31 -10.65 -5.80 5.64
CA LYS A 31 -10.11 -4.94 6.69
C LYS A 31 -11.12 -4.73 7.80
N GLU A 32 -10.62 -4.49 9.01
CA GLU A 32 -11.42 -4.16 10.17
C GLU A 32 -10.93 -2.86 10.81
N ASN A 33 -11.89 -2.07 11.29
CA ASN A 33 -11.63 -0.82 12.04
C ASN A 33 -10.61 0.07 11.34
N SER A 34 -10.91 0.41 10.10
CA SER A 34 -10.09 1.31 9.30
C SER A 34 -10.46 2.76 9.58
N VAL A 35 -9.46 3.56 9.90
CA VAL A 35 -9.60 5.01 10.09
C VAL A 35 -8.73 5.71 9.07
N PHE A 36 -9.33 6.62 8.32
CA PHE A 36 -8.66 7.41 7.31
C PHE A 36 -8.80 8.89 7.65
N ASN A 37 -7.69 9.55 7.92
CA ASN A 37 -7.65 10.97 8.25
C ASN A 37 -6.80 11.74 7.25
N PRO A 38 -7.39 12.67 6.48
CA PRO A 38 -6.62 13.55 5.61
C PRO A 38 -5.69 14.44 6.44
N ILE A 39 -4.48 14.64 5.93
CA ILE A 39 -3.51 15.60 6.45
C ILE A 39 -3.02 16.45 5.27
N ASP A 40 -2.22 17.48 5.55
CA ASP A 40 -1.68 18.32 4.49
C ASP A 40 -0.84 17.48 3.52
N ASN A 41 -1.23 17.47 2.24
CA ASN A 41 -0.55 16.74 1.17
C ASN A 41 -0.46 15.23 1.40
N GLY A 42 -1.44 14.63 2.07
CA GLY A 42 -1.43 13.20 2.31
C GLY A 42 -2.51 12.74 3.26
N TYR A 43 -2.23 11.65 3.97
CA TYR A 43 -3.19 11.10 4.94
C TYR A 43 -2.54 10.15 5.94
N LEU A 44 -3.27 9.92 7.00
CA LEU A 44 -3.00 8.87 7.99
C LEU A 44 -4.02 7.75 7.77
N LEU A 45 -3.55 6.53 7.79
CA LEU A 45 -4.38 5.34 7.67
C LEU A 45 -4.05 4.39 8.83
N GLU A 46 -5.07 4.01 9.58
CA GLU A 46 -4.96 3.01 10.63
C GLU A 46 -5.90 1.87 10.31
N MET A 47 -5.42 0.63 10.40
CA MET A 47 -6.24 -0.55 10.21
C MET A 47 -5.92 -1.59 11.27
N LYS A 48 -6.95 -2.06 11.98
CA LYS A 48 -6.78 -3.09 13.00
C LYS A 48 -6.43 -4.44 12.40
N LYS A 49 -7.06 -4.78 11.26
CA LYS A 49 -6.75 -5.97 10.48
C LYS A 49 -6.75 -5.64 9.00
N PHE A 50 -5.87 -6.28 8.26
CA PHE A 50 -5.81 -6.11 6.81
C PHE A 50 -5.24 -7.33 6.12
N ASP A 51 -5.95 -7.75 5.07
CA ASP A 51 -5.52 -8.77 4.12
C ASP A 51 -5.90 -8.32 2.71
N GLY A 52 -4.97 -8.40 1.77
CA GLY A 52 -5.27 -8.13 0.37
C GLY A 52 -4.49 -6.96 -0.21
N ARG A 53 -5.12 -6.27 -1.15
CA ARG A 53 -4.55 -5.13 -1.85
C ARG A 53 -5.58 -4.01 -1.98
N GLN A 54 -5.17 -2.80 -1.67
CA GLN A 54 -6.03 -1.62 -1.73
C GLN A 54 -5.28 -0.46 -2.37
N THR A 55 -5.91 0.21 -3.32
CA THR A 55 -5.38 1.42 -3.92
C THR A 55 -5.54 2.59 -2.95
N LEU A 56 -4.44 3.29 -2.70
CA LEU A 56 -4.40 4.44 -1.80
C LEU A 56 -4.44 5.75 -2.56
N TRP A 57 -3.89 5.76 -3.76
CA TRP A 57 -3.72 6.98 -4.55
C TRP A 57 -3.64 6.63 -6.03
N THR A 58 -4.26 7.47 -6.86
CA THR A 58 -4.26 7.32 -8.32
C THR A 58 -4.02 8.68 -8.95
N LYS A 59 -3.15 8.71 -9.94
CA LYS A 59 -2.92 9.92 -10.75
C LYS A 59 -2.68 9.54 -12.22
N THR A 60 -3.37 10.25 -13.11
CA THR A 60 -3.17 10.10 -14.54
C THR A 60 -2.24 11.21 -15.02
N LEU A 61 -1.17 10.84 -15.71
CA LEU A 61 -0.15 11.76 -16.20
C LEU A 61 -0.06 11.75 -17.71
N GLU A 62 0.20 12.92 -18.29
CA GLU A 62 0.48 13.06 -19.73
C GLU A 62 1.97 12.81 -20.03
N ASP A 63 2.84 13.05 -19.08
CA ASP A 63 4.28 12.88 -19.20
C ASP A 63 4.85 12.21 -17.94
N ASP A 64 6.04 11.64 -18.06
CA ASP A 64 6.77 11.06 -16.93
C ASP A 64 7.12 12.14 -15.91
N GLU A 65 7.03 11.80 -14.63
CA GLU A 65 7.25 12.73 -13.53
C GLU A 65 7.89 11.99 -12.35
N LYS A 66 8.76 12.65 -11.62
CA LYS A 66 9.29 12.11 -10.35
C LYS A 66 8.69 12.88 -9.20
N ILE A 67 8.26 12.14 -8.18
CA ILE A 67 7.75 12.73 -6.94
C ILE A 67 8.53 12.19 -5.75
N ASN A 68 8.61 12.98 -4.71
CA ASN A 68 9.17 12.55 -3.43
C ASN A 68 8.03 12.32 -2.46
N ILE A 69 8.01 11.15 -1.84
CA ILE A 69 7.01 10.81 -0.84
C ILE A 69 7.67 10.56 0.51
N LYS A 70 6.92 10.86 1.55
CA LYS A 70 7.32 10.65 2.93
C LYS A 70 6.41 9.59 3.52
N ILE A 71 7.00 8.51 4.01
CA ILE A 71 6.26 7.35 4.52
C ILE A 71 6.71 7.01 5.93
N LYS A 72 5.74 6.70 6.78
CA LYS A 72 5.97 6.06 8.06
C LYS A 72 4.99 4.90 8.15
N LEU A 73 5.50 3.69 8.30
CA LEU A 73 4.71 2.46 8.26
C LEU A 73 5.12 1.53 9.40
N SER A 74 4.13 1.04 10.14
CA SER A 74 4.33 0.03 11.18
C SER A 74 3.15 -0.92 11.25
N LEU A 75 3.37 -2.09 11.82
CA LEU A 75 2.33 -3.07 12.12
C LEU A 75 2.79 -3.97 13.27
N SER A 76 1.83 -4.62 13.94
CA SER A 76 2.15 -5.52 15.05
C SER A 76 2.26 -7.00 14.63
N GLU A 77 1.59 -7.38 13.54
CA GLU A 77 1.66 -8.74 12.98
C GLU A 77 1.53 -8.68 11.46
N GLY A 78 2.05 -9.70 10.78
CA GLY A 78 1.90 -9.86 9.34
C GLY A 78 3.03 -9.27 8.53
N THR A 79 2.78 -9.15 7.23
CA THR A 79 3.72 -8.58 6.27
C THR A 79 2.96 -7.58 5.39
N VAL A 80 3.55 -6.42 5.19
CA VAL A 80 2.92 -5.33 4.43
C VAL A 80 3.93 -4.64 3.53
N LYS A 81 3.48 -4.20 2.39
CA LYS A 81 4.28 -3.36 1.49
C LYS A 81 3.44 -2.27 0.85
N ILE A 82 4.09 -1.18 0.53
CA ILE A 82 3.55 -0.10 -0.29
C ILE A 82 4.23 -0.21 -1.64
N VAL A 83 3.45 -0.27 -2.70
CA VAL A 83 3.95 -0.43 -4.07
C VAL A 83 3.46 0.69 -4.96
N HIS A 84 4.22 0.96 -6.01
CA HIS A 84 3.82 1.81 -7.12
C HIS A 84 3.56 0.94 -8.34
N VAL A 85 2.39 1.11 -8.94
CA VAL A 85 2.04 0.52 -10.24
C VAL A 85 2.02 1.65 -11.25
N ASP A 86 2.94 1.63 -12.20
CA ASP A 86 3.06 2.71 -13.18
C ASP A 86 2.08 2.57 -14.34
N GLY A 87 2.12 3.54 -15.26
CA GLY A 87 1.23 3.58 -16.42
C GLY A 87 1.39 2.39 -17.38
N ASP A 88 2.52 1.68 -17.33
CA ASP A 88 2.79 0.48 -18.12
C ASP A 88 2.45 -0.82 -17.37
N GLY A 89 1.98 -0.70 -16.13
CA GLY A 89 1.64 -1.86 -15.30
C GLY A 89 2.83 -2.48 -14.56
N HIS A 90 3.97 -1.81 -14.53
CA HIS A 90 5.13 -2.27 -13.76
C HIS A 90 4.94 -1.99 -12.28
N VAL A 91 5.26 -2.98 -11.44
CA VAL A 91 5.15 -2.90 -9.99
C VAL A 91 6.53 -2.67 -9.37
N THR A 92 6.66 -1.62 -8.59
CA THR A 92 7.88 -1.30 -7.85
C THR A 92 7.53 -1.21 -6.37
N THR A 93 8.23 -1.97 -5.53
CA THR A 93 8.04 -1.90 -4.08
C THR A 93 8.73 -0.64 -3.55
N ILE A 94 7.97 0.21 -2.88
CA ILE A 94 8.48 1.44 -2.28
C ILE A 94 9.04 1.14 -0.89
N ILE A 95 8.29 0.42 -0.08
CA ILE A 95 8.70 -0.01 1.26
C ILE A 95 8.00 -1.32 1.59
N GLU A 96 8.69 -2.21 2.29
CA GLU A 96 8.16 -3.49 2.74
C GLU A 96 8.65 -3.75 4.15
N CYS A 97 7.76 -4.22 5.02
CA CYS A 97 8.19 -4.56 6.38
C CYS A 97 7.33 -5.64 7.04
N THR A 98 7.99 -6.32 7.98
CA THR A 98 7.37 -7.13 9.02
C THR A 98 7.52 -6.38 10.34
N PRO A 99 6.89 -6.82 11.45
CA PRO A 99 7.04 -6.12 12.73
C PRO A 99 8.48 -5.88 13.18
N ASP A 100 9.38 -6.83 12.88
CA ASP A 100 10.79 -6.74 13.26
C ASP A 100 11.61 -5.82 12.36
N GLU A 101 11.13 -5.54 11.15
CA GLU A 101 11.84 -4.79 10.12
C GLU A 101 11.29 -3.37 9.93
N CYS A 102 10.08 -3.09 10.42
CA CYS A 102 9.50 -1.77 10.33
C CYS A 102 10.27 -0.77 11.17
N VAL A 103 10.59 0.37 10.56
CA VAL A 103 11.29 1.46 11.23
C VAL A 103 10.25 2.49 11.66
N GLU A 104 10.27 2.88 12.94
CA GLU A 104 9.35 3.88 13.51
C GLU A 104 9.75 5.33 13.13
N GLU A 105 10.39 5.50 12.00
CA GLU A 105 10.85 6.78 11.50
C GLU A 105 10.28 7.04 10.11
N TYR A 106 10.20 8.32 9.77
CA TYR A 106 9.81 8.71 8.41
C TYR A 106 10.91 8.33 7.43
N VAL A 107 10.51 7.77 6.30
CA VAL A 107 11.40 7.43 5.19
C VAL A 107 10.99 8.26 3.98
N MET A 108 11.97 8.88 3.34
CA MET A 108 11.77 9.62 2.09
C MET A 108 12.10 8.70 0.92
N LYS A 109 11.18 8.63 -0.04
CA LYS A 109 11.37 7.83 -1.26
C LYS A 109 11.04 8.67 -2.49
N THR A 110 11.83 8.51 -3.53
CA THR A 110 11.53 9.08 -4.85
C THR A 110 10.82 8.03 -5.69
N VAL A 111 9.68 8.40 -6.24
CA VAL A 111 8.87 7.52 -7.09
C VAL A 111 8.87 8.08 -8.51
N SER A 112 9.25 7.23 -9.48
CA SER A 112 9.24 7.59 -10.89
C SER A 112 7.89 7.24 -11.50
N LEU A 113 7.02 8.24 -11.61
CA LEU A 113 5.72 8.08 -12.24
C LEU A 113 5.88 8.08 -13.76
N LYS A 114 5.10 7.26 -14.43
CA LYS A 114 5.10 7.16 -15.89
C LYS A 114 3.85 7.76 -16.49
N LYS A 115 3.93 8.15 -17.74
CA LYS A 115 2.76 8.52 -18.52
C LYS A 115 1.66 7.45 -18.37
N GLY A 116 0.41 7.88 -18.23
CA GLY A 116 -0.73 6.99 -18.02
C GLY A 116 -1.20 6.99 -16.58
N ILE A 117 -1.89 5.93 -16.17
CA ILE A 117 -2.48 5.82 -14.84
C ILE A 117 -1.46 5.21 -13.88
N ASN A 118 -1.11 5.97 -12.85
CA ASN A 118 -0.22 5.51 -11.78
C ASN A 118 -1.03 5.29 -10.51
N ARG A 119 -0.72 4.22 -9.78
CA ARG A 119 -1.37 3.89 -8.52
C ARG A 119 -0.34 3.61 -7.44
N ILE A 120 -0.65 4.03 -6.22
CA ILE A 120 0.08 3.60 -5.03
C ILE A 120 -0.87 2.72 -4.25
N LYS A 121 -0.43 1.51 -3.92
CA LYS A 121 -1.24 0.51 -3.24
C LYS A 121 -0.58 0.01 -1.98
N ILE A 122 -1.42 -0.37 -1.01
CA ILE A 122 -1.00 -1.16 0.14
C ILE A 122 -1.35 -2.63 -0.12
N ILE A 123 -0.40 -3.50 0.11
CA ILE A 123 -0.52 -4.94 -0.08
C ILE A 123 -0.09 -5.61 1.22
N GLY A 124 -0.89 -6.52 1.74
CA GLY A 124 -0.53 -7.19 2.98
C GLY A 124 -1.25 -8.52 3.19
N TYR A 125 -0.76 -9.30 4.14
CA TYR A 125 -1.44 -10.50 4.60
C TYR A 125 -1.18 -10.75 6.08
N GLY A 126 -2.22 -11.19 6.77
CA GLY A 126 -2.15 -11.45 8.21
C GLY A 126 -1.82 -10.21 9.04
N CYS A 127 -2.10 -9.03 8.51
CA CYS A 127 -1.69 -7.78 9.15
C CYS A 127 -2.60 -7.42 10.32
N LYS A 128 -1.98 -6.95 11.40
CA LYS A 128 -2.66 -6.37 12.54
C LYS A 128 -2.03 -5.04 12.93
N ASN A 129 -2.88 -4.10 13.30
CA ASN A 129 -2.48 -2.78 13.79
C ASN A 129 -1.54 -2.05 12.83
N ILE A 130 -1.98 -1.89 11.60
CA ILE A 130 -1.24 -1.08 10.61
C ILE A 130 -1.42 0.38 10.94
N ASP A 131 -0.31 1.11 11.00
CA ASP A 131 -0.27 2.57 11.04
C ASP A 131 0.53 3.04 9.82
N LEU A 132 -0.10 3.81 8.97
CA LEU A 132 0.52 4.39 7.78
C LEU A 132 0.34 5.89 7.75
N GLU A 133 1.42 6.60 7.56
CA GLU A 133 1.41 8.02 7.23
C GLU A 133 2.10 8.19 5.88
N LEU A 134 1.37 8.78 4.93
CA LEU A 134 1.82 8.94 3.56
C LEU A 134 1.55 10.36 3.10
N SER A 135 2.59 11.06 2.69
CA SER A 135 2.47 12.43 2.21
C SER A 135 3.50 12.75 1.14
N SER A 136 3.23 13.81 0.38
CA SER A 136 4.17 14.32 -0.62
C SER A 136 3.98 15.82 -0.79
N SER A 137 5.07 16.55 -0.85
CA SER A 137 5.02 17.97 -1.20
C SER A 137 4.63 18.20 -2.66
N ASP A 138 4.62 17.14 -3.46
CA ASP A 138 4.25 17.18 -4.88
C ASP A 138 2.76 16.90 -5.11
N TRP A 139 1.99 16.68 -4.05
CA TRP A 139 0.54 16.39 -4.12
C TRP A 139 -0.31 17.63 -3.90
#